data_b925d3fce4d9a8d25baf8d1bc8ec986f
#
_entry.id   b925d3fce4d9a8d25baf8d1bc8ec986f
#
_cell.length_a   1.000
_cell.length_b   1.000
_cell.length_c   1.000
_cell.angle_alpha   90.00
_cell.angle_beta   90.00
_cell.angle_gamma   90.00
#
_symmetry.space_group_name_H-M   'P 1'
#
loop_
_entity.id
_entity.type
_entity.pdbx_description
1 polymer ?
#
loop_
_entity_poly.entity_id
_entity_poly.type
_entity_poly.pdbx_seq_one_letter_code
_entity_poly.pdbx_strand_id
1 'polypeptide(L)'
;MFRQKGYKVIGFTHSKTNYEKNLESPNEWIKWECGKESSLKKQLEKIDILILNHGIYDLSRENSNYEKSIEINALSKFKFLNLFEDIALSNDSQIKKEIWINTSEAEILPALNPSYEISKSLIWSISFFQKKSFGQQCKEKIHN
;
A
#
# COMPACT_ATOMS: atom_id res chain seq x y z
N MET A 1 -14.91 -13.68 2.34
CA MET A 1 -13.69 -12.89 2.17
C MET A 1 -12.87 -13.36 0.98
N PHE A 2 -11.70 -12.76 0.63
CA PHE A 2 -10.97 -13.08 -0.61
C PHE A 2 -10.66 -14.57 -0.79
N ARG A 3 -10.13 -15.25 0.24
CA ARG A 3 -9.87 -16.71 0.15
C ARG A 3 -11.11 -17.55 -0.16
N GLN A 4 -12.25 -17.20 0.41
CA GLN A 4 -13.52 -17.88 0.15
C GLN A 4 -14.01 -17.66 -1.30
N LYS A 5 -13.53 -16.60 -1.96
CA LYS A 5 -13.76 -16.32 -3.37
C LYS A 5 -12.71 -16.93 -4.31
N GLY A 6 -11.84 -17.78 -3.80
CA GLY A 6 -10.82 -18.49 -4.58
C GLY A 6 -9.51 -17.72 -4.79
N TYR A 7 -9.33 -16.53 -4.19
CA TYR A 7 -8.07 -15.80 -4.30
C TYR A 7 -6.98 -16.41 -3.42
N LYS A 8 -5.76 -16.47 -3.94
CA LYS A 8 -4.56 -16.70 -3.13
C LYS A 8 -4.20 -15.39 -2.44
N VAL A 9 -4.19 -15.36 -1.11
CA VAL A 9 -3.91 -14.18 -0.31
C VAL A 9 -2.53 -14.30 0.33
N ILE A 10 -1.68 -13.29 0.12
CA ILE A 10 -0.36 -13.16 0.75
C ILE A 10 -0.42 -11.96 1.68
N GLY A 11 -0.12 -12.16 2.96
CA GLY A 11 -0.03 -11.10 3.95
C GLY A 11 1.40 -10.64 4.15
N PHE A 12 1.63 -9.33 4.04
CA PHE A 12 2.89 -8.71 4.42
C PHE A 12 2.77 -8.13 5.82
N THR A 13 3.74 -8.42 6.70
CA THR A 13 3.69 -7.96 8.09
C THR A 13 5.07 -7.63 8.63
N HIS A 14 5.17 -6.66 9.54
CA HIS A 14 6.38 -6.33 10.27
C HIS A 14 6.46 -7.08 11.62
N SER A 15 5.34 -7.60 12.11
CA SER A 15 5.26 -8.29 13.40
C SER A 15 5.78 -9.72 13.31
N LYS A 16 6.32 -10.22 14.46
CA LYS A 16 6.49 -11.67 14.65
C LYS A 16 5.10 -12.25 14.93
N THR A 17 4.57 -13.02 14.02
CA THR A 17 3.21 -13.50 14.13
C THR A 17 3.18 -15.00 14.36
N ASN A 18 2.64 -15.39 15.50
CA ASN A 18 2.08 -16.74 15.70
C ASN A 18 0.59 -16.67 15.30
N TYR A 19 0.32 -16.47 14.01
CA TYR A 19 -1.07 -16.50 13.56
C TYR A 19 -1.55 -17.93 13.53
N GLU A 20 -2.61 -18.22 14.27
CA GLU A 20 -3.38 -19.43 14.07
C GLU A 20 -3.86 -19.47 12.62
N LYS A 21 -3.62 -20.59 11.95
CA LYS A 21 -4.08 -20.81 10.58
C LYS A 21 -5.59 -21.05 10.62
N ASN A 22 -6.35 -19.99 10.44
CA ASN A 22 -7.80 -20.08 10.27
C ASN A 22 -8.21 -19.68 8.84
N LEU A 23 -9.49 -19.80 8.50
CA LEU A 23 -10.02 -19.45 7.17
C LEU A 23 -9.91 -17.96 6.83
N GLU A 24 -9.72 -17.10 7.81
CA GLU A 24 -9.59 -15.65 7.65
C GLU A 24 -8.14 -15.20 7.47
N SER A 25 -7.18 -16.03 7.87
CA SER A 25 -5.75 -15.75 7.70
C SER A 25 -5.33 -15.84 6.23
N PRO A 26 -4.32 -15.10 5.78
CA PRO A 26 -3.68 -15.30 4.48
C PRO A 26 -3.18 -16.74 4.28
N ASN A 27 -2.99 -17.13 3.02
CA ASN A 27 -2.39 -18.41 2.67
C ASN A 27 -0.90 -18.46 3.08
N GLU A 28 -0.25 -17.30 3.04
CA GLU A 28 1.17 -17.12 3.30
C GLU A 28 1.40 -15.78 4.00
N TRP A 29 2.35 -15.75 4.95
CA TRP A 29 2.82 -14.51 5.58
C TRP A 29 4.27 -14.27 5.21
N ILE A 30 4.57 -13.04 4.80
CA ILE A 30 5.92 -12.59 4.48
C ILE A 30 6.28 -11.45 5.42
N LYS A 31 7.39 -11.61 6.14
CA LYS A 31 7.91 -10.55 7.01
C LYS A 31 8.62 -9.48 6.16
N TRP A 32 8.34 -8.23 6.46
CA TRP A 32 9.03 -7.09 5.86
C TRP A 32 9.18 -5.96 6.88
N GLU A 33 9.99 -4.97 6.55
CA GLU A 33 10.21 -3.77 7.37
C GLU A 33 9.90 -2.53 6.53
N CYS A 34 9.22 -1.54 7.15
CA CYS A 34 8.99 -0.24 6.55
C CYS A 34 10.34 0.40 6.17
N GLY A 35 10.42 0.96 4.96
CA GLY A 35 11.67 1.46 4.38
C GLY A 35 12.41 0.45 3.51
N LYS A 36 12.05 -0.85 3.56
CA LYS A 36 12.65 -1.93 2.76
C LYS A 36 11.69 -2.53 1.74
N GLU A 37 10.77 -1.73 1.20
CA GLU A 37 9.72 -2.16 0.27
C GLU A 37 10.28 -2.83 -0.98
N SER A 38 11.44 -2.37 -1.47
CA SER A 38 12.13 -2.95 -2.63
C SER A 38 12.53 -4.41 -2.47
N SER A 39 12.71 -4.87 -1.23
CA SER A 39 13.01 -6.28 -0.95
C SER A 39 11.86 -7.23 -1.33
N LEU A 40 10.65 -6.71 -1.48
CA LEU A 40 9.46 -7.46 -1.85
C LEU A 40 9.20 -7.51 -3.36
N LYS A 41 10.08 -6.95 -4.20
CA LYS A 41 9.87 -6.86 -5.66
C LYS A 41 9.47 -8.20 -6.28
N LYS A 42 10.22 -9.28 -5.99
CA LYS A 42 9.94 -10.63 -6.53
C LYS A 42 8.57 -11.19 -6.12
N GLN A 43 8.06 -10.80 -4.96
CA GLN A 43 6.75 -11.19 -4.49
C GLN A 43 5.66 -10.35 -5.17
N LEU A 44 5.89 -9.05 -5.31
CA LEU A 44 4.98 -8.11 -5.96
C LEU A 44 4.79 -8.41 -7.46
N GLU A 45 5.81 -8.92 -8.14
CA GLU A 45 5.71 -9.37 -9.54
C GLU A 45 4.64 -10.46 -9.75
N LYS A 46 4.40 -11.29 -8.72
CA LYS A 46 3.50 -12.45 -8.77
C LYS A 46 2.05 -12.15 -8.36
N ILE A 47 1.76 -10.94 -7.90
CA ILE A 47 0.41 -10.58 -7.45
C ILE A 47 -0.30 -9.69 -8.47
N ASP A 48 -1.60 -9.83 -8.54
CA ASP A 48 -2.45 -9.05 -9.46
C ASP A 48 -3.07 -7.84 -8.73
N ILE A 49 -3.39 -7.98 -7.44
CA ILE A 49 -4.00 -6.93 -6.63
C ILE A 49 -3.14 -6.66 -5.40
N LEU A 50 -2.64 -5.43 -5.29
CA LEU A 50 -1.92 -4.94 -4.11
C LEU A 50 -2.85 -4.11 -3.23
N ILE A 51 -3.06 -4.54 -1.98
CA ILE A 51 -3.90 -3.81 -1.02
C ILE A 51 -3.00 -3.17 0.05
N LEU A 52 -2.93 -1.84 0.05
CA LEU A 52 -2.14 -1.05 0.99
C LEU A 52 -2.99 -0.64 2.20
N ASN A 53 -3.06 -1.52 3.19
CA ASN A 53 -3.87 -1.35 4.40
C ASN A 53 -3.04 -1.03 5.66
N HIS A 54 -1.71 -1.03 5.57
CA HIS A 54 -0.85 -0.75 6.72
C HIS A 54 -0.93 0.72 7.13
N GLY A 55 -0.74 0.97 8.42
CA GLY A 55 -0.73 2.29 9.00
C GLY A 55 -0.67 2.23 10.51
N ILE A 56 -0.32 3.34 11.12
CA ILE A 56 -0.35 3.54 12.57
C ILE A 56 -1.24 4.71 12.92
N TYR A 57 -1.87 4.61 14.07
CA TYR A 57 -2.54 5.70 14.77
C TYR A 57 -1.92 5.80 16.16
N ASP A 58 -1.18 6.86 16.40
CA ASP A 58 -0.50 7.07 17.69
C ASP A 58 -1.21 8.14 18.50
N LEU A 59 -1.61 7.78 19.69
CA LEU A 59 -2.30 8.68 20.63
C LEU A 59 -1.31 9.53 21.48
N SER A 60 -0.02 9.25 21.40
CA SER A 60 0.97 10.04 22.12
C SER A 60 1.08 11.43 21.47
N ARG A 61 1.15 12.45 22.31
CA ARG A 61 1.32 13.85 21.87
C ARG A 61 2.79 14.24 21.66
N GLU A 62 3.68 13.27 21.60
CA GLU A 62 5.12 13.52 21.43
C GLU A 62 5.45 13.89 19.99
N ASN A 63 6.26 14.92 19.83
CA ASN A 63 6.69 15.42 18.51
C ASN A 63 7.45 14.37 17.66
N SER A 64 8.07 13.36 18.31
CA SER A 64 8.78 12.26 17.63
C SER A 64 7.90 11.36 16.74
N ASN A 65 6.59 11.46 16.85
CA ASN A 65 5.66 10.57 16.15
C ASN A 65 5.21 11.07 14.77
N TYR A 66 5.45 12.34 14.44
CA TYR A 66 5.12 12.87 13.11
C TYR A 66 5.92 12.16 12.01
N GLU A 67 7.23 12.06 12.17
CA GLU A 67 8.11 11.40 11.19
C GLU A 67 7.71 9.95 10.98
N LYS A 68 7.48 9.22 12.08
CA LYS A 68 7.05 7.82 12.04
C LYS A 68 5.69 7.66 11.39
N SER A 69 4.74 8.54 11.69
CA SER A 69 3.41 8.53 11.07
C SER A 69 3.49 8.79 9.57
N ILE A 70 4.27 9.77 9.16
CA ILE A 70 4.49 10.10 7.74
C ILE A 70 5.18 8.93 7.04
N GLU A 71 6.25 8.38 7.62
CA GLU A 71 6.99 7.26 7.02
C GLU A 71 6.07 6.05 6.81
N ILE A 72 5.30 5.63 7.81
CA ILE A 72 4.48 4.42 7.73
C ILE A 72 3.20 4.65 6.94
N ASN A 73 2.47 5.74 7.21
CA ASN A 73 1.14 5.96 6.62
C ASN A 73 1.19 6.50 5.20
N ALA A 74 2.27 7.21 4.82
CA ALA A 74 2.38 7.87 3.52
C ALA A 74 3.58 7.38 2.70
N LEU A 75 4.83 7.58 3.16
CA LEU A 75 6.02 7.33 2.35
C LEU A 75 6.20 5.85 2.00
N SER A 76 5.94 4.94 2.93
CA SER A 76 5.97 3.50 2.66
C SER A 76 4.94 3.11 1.60
N LYS A 77 3.71 3.62 1.67
CA LYS A 77 2.70 3.39 0.64
C LYS A 77 3.13 3.95 -0.71
N PHE A 78 3.72 5.14 -0.73
CA PHE A 78 4.27 5.74 -1.95
C PHE A 78 5.36 4.89 -2.58
N LYS A 79 6.28 4.35 -1.78
CA LYS A 79 7.31 3.40 -2.25
C LYS A 79 6.70 2.15 -2.87
N PHE A 80 5.65 1.59 -2.26
CA PHE A 80 4.90 0.47 -2.83
C PHE A 80 4.19 0.82 -4.14
N LEU A 81 3.57 2.00 -4.20
CA LEU A 81 2.92 2.50 -5.42
C LEU A 81 3.90 2.54 -6.58
N ASN A 82 5.03 3.24 -6.41
CA ASN A 82 6.06 3.35 -7.45
C ASN A 82 6.60 1.97 -7.87
N LEU A 83 6.94 1.13 -6.90
CA LEU A 83 7.48 -0.19 -7.18
C LEU A 83 6.50 -1.08 -7.96
N PHE A 84 5.22 -1.05 -7.58
CA PHE A 84 4.20 -1.86 -8.24
C PHE A 84 3.81 -1.30 -9.62
N GLU A 85 3.85 0.02 -9.78
CA GLU A 85 3.69 0.70 -11.07
C GLU A 85 4.81 0.32 -12.04
N ASP A 86 6.07 0.37 -11.61
CA ASP A 86 7.23 -0.06 -12.39
C ASP A 86 7.09 -1.53 -12.84
N ILE A 87 6.64 -2.40 -11.94
CA ILE A 87 6.36 -3.80 -12.26
C ILE A 87 5.24 -3.93 -13.30
N ALA A 88 4.16 -3.18 -13.15
CA ALA A 88 3.05 -3.22 -14.08
C ALA A 88 3.42 -2.72 -15.48
N LEU A 89 4.27 -1.68 -15.56
CA LEU A 89 4.76 -1.12 -16.83
C LEU A 89 5.78 -2.01 -17.53
N SER A 90 6.60 -2.73 -16.77
CA SER A 90 7.63 -3.63 -17.32
C SER A 90 7.09 -5.01 -17.72
N ASN A 91 5.87 -5.34 -17.33
CA ASN A 91 5.30 -6.66 -17.56
C ASN A 91 4.43 -6.62 -18.82
N ASP A 92 4.82 -7.40 -19.86
CA ASP A 92 4.05 -7.60 -21.10
C ASP A 92 2.80 -8.49 -20.89
N SER A 93 2.52 -8.89 -19.65
CA SER A 93 1.35 -9.73 -19.38
C SER A 93 0.06 -8.93 -19.61
N GLN A 94 -0.92 -9.53 -20.27
CA GLN A 94 -2.25 -8.97 -20.45
C GLN A 94 -3.05 -8.86 -19.13
N ILE A 95 -2.48 -9.33 -18.02
CA ILE A 95 -3.13 -9.31 -16.71
C ILE A 95 -3.03 -7.89 -16.13
N LYS A 96 -4.17 -7.26 -16.00
CA LYS A 96 -4.28 -5.94 -15.37
C LYS A 96 -3.92 -6.02 -13.89
N LYS A 97 -2.90 -5.26 -13.47
CA LYS A 97 -2.55 -5.10 -12.06
C LYS A 97 -3.35 -3.98 -11.42
N GLU A 98 -3.80 -4.17 -10.18
CA GLU A 98 -4.62 -3.20 -9.45
C GLU A 98 -4.00 -2.85 -8.11
N ILE A 99 -4.14 -1.58 -7.70
CA ILE A 99 -3.74 -1.11 -6.37
C ILE A 99 -4.95 -0.55 -5.65
N TRP A 100 -5.18 -1.04 -4.43
CA TRP A 100 -6.22 -0.55 -3.53
C TRP A 100 -5.56 0.08 -2.33
N ILE A 101 -5.89 1.35 -2.07
CA ILE A 101 -5.34 2.09 -0.94
C ILE A 101 -6.47 2.34 0.05
N ASN A 102 -6.25 1.89 1.29
CA ASN A 102 -7.17 2.22 2.37
C ASN A 102 -6.92 3.65 2.83
N THR A 103 -7.95 4.46 2.68
CA THR A 103 -7.99 5.88 3.04
C THR A 103 -8.66 6.10 4.40
N SER A 104 -8.89 7.34 4.78
CA SER A 104 -9.55 7.70 6.04
C SER A 104 -10.26 9.03 5.89
N GLU A 105 -11.35 9.25 6.59
CA GLU A 105 -12.00 10.56 6.71
C GLU A 105 -11.07 11.65 7.25
N ALA A 106 -10.03 11.25 8.00
CA ALA A 106 -8.98 12.15 8.48
C ALA A 106 -8.17 12.85 7.37
N GLU A 107 -8.39 12.49 6.12
CA GLU A 107 -7.83 13.20 4.94
C GLU A 107 -8.49 14.58 4.74
N ILE A 108 -9.74 14.72 5.15
CA ILE A 108 -10.58 15.90 4.90
C ILE A 108 -11.17 16.48 6.19
N LEU A 109 -11.37 15.67 7.23
CA LEU A 109 -11.98 16.08 8.48
C LEU A 109 -10.98 15.99 9.64
N PRO A 110 -10.99 16.94 10.57
CA PRO A 110 -10.16 16.88 11.77
C PRO A 110 -10.41 15.61 12.58
N ALA A 111 -9.37 14.89 12.93
CA ALA A 111 -9.43 13.61 13.66
C ALA A 111 -8.78 13.69 15.05
N LEU A 112 -8.55 14.89 15.58
CA LEU A 112 -7.91 15.16 16.89
C LEU A 112 -6.48 14.60 17.03
N ASN A 113 -5.87 14.17 15.93
CA ASN A 113 -4.50 13.68 15.89
C ASN A 113 -3.77 14.25 14.66
N PRO A 114 -3.05 15.38 14.84
CA PRO A 114 -2.42 16.08 13.72
C PRO A 114 -1.43 15.24 12.92
N SER A 115 -0.66 14.37 13.56
CA SER A 115 0.31 13.50 12.87
C SER A 115 -0.39 12.48 11.93
N TYR A 116 -1.51 11.95 12.39
CA TYR A 116 -2.34 11.04 11.60
C TYR A 116 -3.00 11.78 10.42
N GLU A 117 -3.61 12.94 10.68
CA GLU A 117 -4.27 13.78 9.67
C GLU A 117 -3.31 14.18 8.56
N ILE A 118 -2.13 14.71 8.91
CA ILE A 118 -1.09 15.09 7.95
C ILE A 118 -0.66 13.89 7.11
N SER A 119 -0.41 12.75 7.74
CA SER A 119 0.03 11.55 7.03
C SER A 119 -1.04 11.00 6.08
N LYS A 120 -2.32 11.11 6.45
CA LYS A 120 -3.44 10.68 5.60
C LYS A 120 -3.70 11.65 4.44
N SER A 121 -3.65 12.95 4.70
CA SER A 121 -3.75 13.97 3.64
C SER A 121 -2.60 13.84 2.62
N LEU A 122 -1.39 13.52 3.09
CA LEU A 122 -0.24 13.33 2.22
C LEU A 122 -0.43 12.13 1.28
N ILE A 123 -0.86 10.97 1.79
CA ILE A 123 -1.07 9.79 0.93
C ILE A 123 -2.24 10.00 -0.05
N TRP A 124 -3.27 10.72 0.34
CA TRP A 124 -4.35 11.09 -0.58
C TRP A 124 -3.83 11.92 -1.75
N SER A 125 -3.06 12.98 -1.46
CA SER A 125 -2.47 13.85 -2.49
C SER A 125 -1.56 13.07 -3.43
N ILE A 126 -0.68 12.22 -2.91
CA ILE A 126 0.22 11.35 -3.69
C ILE A 126 -0.59 10.44 -4.62
N SER A 127 -1.59 9.76 -4.09
CA SER A 127 -2.43 8.83 -4.86
C SER A 127 -3.20 9.53 -5.99
N PHE A 128 -3.65 10.76 -5.74
CA PHE A 128 -4.36 11.56 -6.73
C PHE A 128 -3.47 11.97 -7.89
N PHE A 129 -2.23 12.39 -7.61
CA PHE A 129 -1.28 12.77 -8.66
C PHE A 129 -0.81 11.56 -9.47
N GLN A 130 -0.52 10.43 -8.85
CA GLN A 130 -0.13 9.21 -9.56
C GLN A 130 -1.24 8.68 -10.47
N LYS A 131 -2.50 8.72 -10.04
CA LYS A 131 -3.63 8.31 -10.88
C LYS A 131 -3.71 9.11 -12.18
N LYS A 132 -3.37 10.40 -12.16
CA LYS A 132 -3.30 11.23 -13.37
C LYS A 132 -2.15 10.81 -14.29
N SER A 133 -0.96 10.60 -13.74
CA SER A 133 0.23 10.19 -14.49
C SER A 133 0.05 8.82 -15.15
N PHE A 134 -0.48 7.84 -14.40
CA PHE A 134 -0.74 6.49 -14.91
C PHE A 134 -1.77 6.48 -16.05
N GLY A 135 -2.85 7.27 -15.92
CA GLY A 135 -3.86 7.41 -16.96
C GLY A 135 -3.34 8.06 -18.25
N GLN A 136 -2.34 8.92 -18.19
CA GLN A 136 -1.68 9.51 -19.35
C GLN A 136 -0.74 8.53 -20.05
N GLN A 137 0.12 7.81 -19.30
CA GLN A 137 1.05 6.83 -19.86
C GLN A 137 0.35 5.64 -20.53
N CYS A 138 -0.79 5.19 -19.99
CA CYS A 138 -1.61 4.17 -20.64
C CYS A 138 -2.21 4.65 -21.97
N LYS A 139 -2.54 5.93 -22.11
CA LYS A 139 -3.05 6.50 -23.37
C LYS A 139 -1.96 6.63 -24.42
N GLU A 140 -0.73 6.97 -24.04
CA GLU A 140 0.40 7.07 -24.98
C GLU A 140 0.85 5.72 -25.54
N LYS A 141 0.75 4.62 -24.76
CA LYS A 141 1.03 3.27 -25.24
C LYS A 141 -0.02 2.71 -26.23
N ILE A 142 -1.22 3.27 -26.25
CA ILE A 142 -2.30 2.82 -27.14
C ILE A 142 -2.21 3.52 -28.52
N HIS A 143 -1.42 4.57 -28.66
CA HIS A 143 -1.31 5.36 -29.89
C HIS A 143 0.02 5.19 -30.65
N ASN A 144 0.90 4.30 -30.22
CA ASN A 144 2.12 3.88 -30.93
C ASN A 144 2.02 2.40 -31.30
#